data_4cefbf2392e609581b2969727125fbe9
#
_entry.id   4cefbf2392e609581b2969727125fbe9
#
_cell.length_a   1.000
_cell.length_b   1.000
_cell.length_c   1.000
_cell.angle_alpha   90.00
_cell.angle_beta   90.00
_cell.angle_gamma   90.00
#
_symmetry.space_group_name_H-M   'P 1'
#
loop_
_entity.id
_entity.type
_entity.pdbx_description
1 polymer ?
#
loop_
_entity_poly.entity_id
_entity_poly.type
_entity_poly.pdbx_seq_one_letter_code
_entity_poly.pdbx_strand_id
1 'polypeptide(L)'
;PLVQGMLRVHETYVVGCGLKVSPNTSSPEFNIAAQAAFEAWAEDCEVSCEQSLYVSQGVWARRLFIDGDIGVSLTMNERREPRIQTIEGHLIRTPDEFQKDENVIDGARVDMNGRPVSWYVGVEKKSGNLEFGPPFSASKFILIKEAERASQIRGISALVTSLDRKSVV
;
A
#
# COMPACT_ATOMS: atom_id res chain seq x y z
N PRO A 1 3.74 -4.22 -24.71
CA PRO A 1 4.65 -3.09 -24.83
C PRO A 1 4.03 -1.76 -24.42
N LEU A 2 2.79 -1.44 -24.88
CA LEU A 2 2.15 -0.14 -24.61
C LEU A 2 1.90 0.10 -23.12
N VAL A 3 1.25 -0.83 -22.42
CA VAL A 3 0.94 -0.72 -20.98
C VAL A 3 2.23 -0.60 -20.15
N GLN A 4 3.28 -1.33 -20.48
CA GLN A 4 4.56 -1.19 -19.79
C GLN A 4 5.20 0.19 -20.00
N GLY A 5 5.05 0.76 -21.19
CA GLY A 5 5.48 2.14 -21.46
C GLY A 5 4.71 3.15 -20.60
N MET A 6 3.39 3.01 -20.52
CA MET A 6 2.53 3.85 -19.67
C MET A 6 2.91 3.74 -18.19
N LEU A 7 3.15 2.52 -17.70
CA LEU A 7 3.56 2.28 -16.30
C LEU A 7 4.90 2.96 -15.97
N ARG A 8 5.89 2.90 -16.86
CA ARG A 8 7.18 3.57 -16.65
C ARG A 8 7.02 5.09 -16.62
N VAL A 9 6.22 5.64 -17.52
CA VAL A 9 5.93 7.07 -17.55
C VAL A 9 5.23 7.47 -16.24
N HIS A 10 4.19 6.75 -15.83
CA HIS A 10 3.47 6.99 -14.59
C HIS A 10 4.41 6.94 -13.37
N GLU A 11 5.22 5.89 -13.24
CA GLU A 11 6.22 5.76 -12.17
C GLU A 11 7.18 6.96 -12.14
N THR A 12 7.72 7.35 -13.31
CA THR A 12 8.67 8.47 -13.41
C THR A 12 8.04 9.79 -12.95
N TYR A 13 6.80 10.06 -13.32
CA TYR A 13 6.14 11.30 -12.94
C TYR A 13 5.61 11.31 -11.51
N VAL A 14 5.16 10.17 -10.98
CA VAL A 14 4.61 10.06 -9.62
C VAL A 14 5.70 9.97 -8.57
N VAL A 15 6.72 9.15 -8.81
CA VAL A 15 7.80 8.92 -7.84
C VAL A 15 8.92 9.95 -8.00
N GLY A 16 9.30 10.29 -9.23
CA GLY A 16 10.38 11.23 -9.49
C GLY A 16 11.68 10.82 -8.79
N CYS A 17 12.17 11.68 -7.88
CA CYS A 17 13.34 11.40 -7.06
C CYS A 17 13.03 10.65 -5.76
N GLY A 18 11.79 10.20 -5.57
CA GLY A 18 11.30 9.56 -4.33
C GLY A 18 11.04 10.54 -3.20
N LEU A 19 10.43 10.02 -2.13
CA LEU A 19 10.19 10.78 -0.92
C LEU A 19 11.50 11.00 -0.16
N LYS A 20 11.72 12.26 0.25
CA LYS A 20 12.85 12.68 1.07
C LYS A 20 12.34 13.34 2.33
N VAL A 21 13.06 13.16 3.43
CA VAL A 21 12.79 13.85 4.67
C VAL A 21 13.67 15.09 4.74
N SER A 22 13.07 16.22 5.07
CA SER A 22 13.77 17.48 5.33
C SER A 22 13.35 17.98 6.70
N PRO A 23 14.02 17.54 7.78
CA PRO A 23 13.71 17.98 9.13
C PRO A 23 13.93 19.49 9.25
N ASN A 24 13.01 20.19 9.93
CA ASN A 24 13.05 21.64 10.10
C ASN A 24 12.77 21.99 11.57
N THR A 25 13.72 21.68 12.45
CA THR A 25 13.69 22.05 13.86
C THR A 25 14.65 23.20 14.15
N SER A 26 14.62 23.73 15.37
CA SER A 26 15.56 24.76 15.82
C SER A 26 17.01 24.27 16.02
N SER A 27 17.26 22.95 15.97
CA SER A 27 18.60 22.35 16.09
C SER A 27 19.09 21.86 14.74
N PRO A 28 20.08 22.53 14.13
CA PRO A 28 20.69 22.08 12.87
C PRO A 28 21.34 20.68 12.98
N GLU A 29 21.99 20.39 14.11
CA GLU A 29 22.65 19.11 14.34
C GLU A 29 21.61 17.96 14.36
N PHE A 30 20.47 18.18 15.03
CA PHE A 30 19.37 17.21 15.03
C PHE A 30 18.83 16.99 13.61
N ASN A 31 18.65 18.05 12.84
CA ASN A 31 18.13 17.96 11.48
C ASN A 31 19.04 17.11 10.57
N ILE A 32 20.35 17.32 10.66
CA ILE A 32 21.35 16.52 9.91
C ILE A 32 21.31 15.06 10.36
N ALA A 33 21.31 14.81 11.66
CA ALA A 33 21.26 13.45 12.21
C ALA A 33 19.98 12.69 11.83
N ALA A 34 18.83 13.38 11.91
CA ALA A 34 17.53 12.80 11.56
C ALA A 34 17.43 12.48 10.05
N GLN A 35 17.95 13.37 9.20
CA GLN A 35 18.02 13.11 7.77
C GLN A 35 18.90 11.90 7.46
N ALA A 36 20.11 11.83 8.02
CA ALA A 36 21.03 10.72 7.82
C ALA A 36 20.44 9.37 8.33
N ALA A 37 19.76 9.39 9.48
CA ALA A 37 19.09 8.22 10.02
C ALA A 37 17.94 7.73 9.10
N PHE A 38 17.17 8.65 8.55
CA PHE A 38 16.11 8.30 7.58
C PHE A 38 16.69 7.73 6.28
N GLU A 39 17.73 8.34 5.73
CA GLU A 39 18.39 7.87 4.51
C GLU A 39 18.97 6.46 4.71
N ALA A 40 19.63 6.21 5.83
CA ALA A 40 20.14 4.87 6.16
C ALA A 40 19.01 3.84 6.34
N TRP A 41 17.91 4.22 7.00
CA TRP A 41 16.74 3.36 7.10
C TRP A 41 16.07 3.09 5.75
N ALA A 42 15.99 4.10 4.88
CA ALA A 42 15.32 3.99 3.59
C ALA A 42 16.00 2.99 2.63
N GLU A 43 17.29 2.75 2.79
CA GLU A 43 18.02 1.74 1.98
C GLU A 43 17.63 0.30 2.31
N ASP A 44 17.18 0.04 3.54
CA ASP A 44 16.87 -1.31 4.06
C ASP A 44 15.56 -1.34 4.87
N CYS A 45 14.53 -0.63 4.41
CA CYS A 45 13.31 -0.45 5.17
C CYS A 45 12.29 -1.57 5.01
N GLU A 46 12.36 -2.35 3.95
CA GLU A 46 11.40 -3.41 3.62
C GLU A 46 11.73 -4.70 4.39
N VAL A 47 10.71 -5.47 4.80
CA VAL A 47 10.87 -6.68 5.65
C VAL A 47 11.71 -7.77 5.02
N SER A 48 11.75 -7.88 3.69
CA SER A 48 12.60 -8.82 2.97
C SER A 48 14.05 -8.36 2.85
N CYS A 49 14.34 -7.08 3.17
CA CYS A 49 15.64 -6.44 2.98
C CYS A 49 16.16 -6.48 1.52
N GLU A 50 15.24 -6.66 0.55
CA GLU A 50 15.60 -6.72 -0.88
C GLU A 50 15.33 -5.41 -1.62
N GLN A 51 14.54 -4.50 -1.02
CA GLN A 51 14.09 -3.27 -1.66
C GLN A 51 14.31 -2.06 -0.76
N SER A 52 14.89 -1.02 -1.34
CA SER A 52 14.92 0.30 -0.72
C SER A 52 13.53 0.94 -0.77
N LEU A 53 13.34 1.99 0.04
CA LEU A 53 12.10 2.79 0.01
C LEU A 53 11.82 3.35 -1.38
N TYR A 54 12.84 3.77 -2.11
CA TYR A 54 12.72 4.29 -3.47
C TYR A 54 12.16 3.24 -4.44
N VAL A 55 12.70 2.01 -4.38
CA VAL A 55 12.21 0.90 -5.20
C VAL A 55 10.77 0.54 -4.83
N SER A 56 10.46 0.49 -3.53
CA SER A 56 9.11 0.23 -3.04
C SER A 56 8.10 1.28 -3.54
N GLN A 57 8.46 2.56 -3.55
CA GLN A 57 7.61 3.63 -4.11
C GLN A 57 7.32 3.42 -5.59
N GLY A 58 8.30 2.96 -6.38
CA GLY A 58 8.10 2.60 -7.79
C GLY A 58 7.11 1.43 -7.95
N VAL A 59 7.21 0.41 -7.09
CA VAL A 59 6.24 -0.69 -7.05
C VAL A 59 4.86 -0.16 -6.69
N TRP A 60 4.73 0.69 -5.66
CA TRP A 60 3.45 1.25 -5.24
C TRP A 60 2.78 2.08 -6.35
N ALA A 61 3.54 2.93 -7.03
CA ALA A 61 3.02 3.72 -8.15
C ALA A 61 2.48 2.84 -9.28
N ARG A 62 3.21 1.78 -9.65
CA ARG A 62 2.76 0.84 -10.68
C ARG A 62 1.50 0.08 -10.25
N ARG A 63 1.46 -0.40 -8.98
CA ARG A 63 0.30 -1.14 -8.47
C ARG A 63 -0.92 -0.26 -8.30
N LEU A 64 -0.74 0.98 -7.85
CA LEU A 64 -1.83 1.96 -7.81
C LEU A 64 -2.50 2.13 -9.18
N PHE A 65 -1.70 2.23 -10.24
CA PHE A 65 -2.21 2.35 -11.60
C PHE A 65 -2.92 1.07 -12.09
N ILE A 66 -2.35 -0.13 -11.79
CA ILE A 66 -2.88 -1.42 -12.28
C ILE A 66 -4.06 -1.88 -11.43
N ASP A 67 -3.90 -1.89 -10.11
CA ASP A 67 -4.83 -2.54 -9.17
C ASP A 67 -5.76 -1.51 -8.51
N GLY A 68 -5.39 -0.23 -8.54
CA GLY A 68 -6.13 0.87 -7.91
C GLY A 68 -5.74 1.13 -6.47
N ASP A 69 -5.18 0.16 -5.77
CA ASP A 69 -4.67 0.34 -4.42
C ASP A 69 -3.53 -0.62 -4.07
N ILE A 70 -2.83 -0.30 -2.98
CA ILE A 70 -1.79 -1.12 -2.39
C ILE A 70 -1.71 -0.86 -0.88
N GLY A 71 -1.49 -1.91 -0.09
CA GLY A 71 -1.30 -1.82 1.35
C GLY A 71 0.16 -1.69 1.73
N VAL A 72 0.43 -0.92 2.79
CA VAL A 72 1.72 -0.84 3.45
C VAL A 72 1.53 -1.07 4.93
N SER A 73 2.04 -2.17 5.46
CA SER A 73 2.03 -2.46 6.89
C SER A 73 3.29 -1.90 7.55
N LEU A 74 3.11 -1.24 8.68
CA LEU A 74 4.19 -0.76 9.54
C LEU A 74 4.47 -1.83 10.60
N THR A 75 5.68 -2.34 10.60
CA THR A 75 6.10 -3.43 11.49
C THR A 75 7.47 -3.15 12.10
N MET A 76 7.99 -4.08 12.88
CA MET A 76 9.33 -4.03 13.44
C MET A 76 10.00 -5.38 13.22
N ASN A 77 11.31 -5.39 12.97
CA ASN A 77 12.09 -6.61 12.96
C ASN A 77 12.40 -7.08 14.41
N GLU A 78 13.11 -8.19 14.55
CA GLU A 78 13.50 -8.76 15.85
C GLU A 78 14.37 -7.80 16.69
N ARG A 79 15.09 -6.88 16.05
CA ARG A 79 15.92 -5.85 16.71
C ARG A 79 15.13 -4.60 17.10
N ARG A 80 13.79 -4.62 16.91
CA ARG A 80 12.90 -3.47 17.10
C ARG A 80 13.20 -2.28 16.20
N GLU A 81 13.79 -2.52 15.03
CA GLU A 81 13.95 -1.51 14.00
C GLU A 81 12.66 -1.42 13.18
N PRO A 82 12.19 -0.22 12.84
CA PRO A 82 10.99 -0.04 12.03
C PRO A 82 11.19 -0.62 10.63
N ARG A 83 10.20 -1.35 10.15
CA ARG A 83 10.14 -1.94 8.81
C ARG A 83 8.79 -1.67 8.17
N ILE A 84 8.76 -1.70 6.86
CA ILE A 84 7.54 -1.69 6.07
C ILE A 84 7.38 -3.02 5.34
N GLN A 85 6.13 -3.41 5.14
CA GLN A 85 5.78 -4.56 4.31
C GLN A 85 4.76 -4.11 3.27
N THR A 86 5.10 -4.28 2.01
CA THR A 86 4.19 -4.04 0.90
C THR A 86 3.20 -5.21 0.78
N ILE A 87 1.91 -4.88 0.66
CA ILE A 87 0.81 -5.86 0.58
C ILE A 87 0.00 -5.56 -0.67
N GLU A 88 -0.04 -6.51 -1.59
CA GLU A 88 -0.78 -6.34 -2.84
C GLU A 88 -2.30 -6.27 -2.61
N GLY A 89 -2.99 -5.43 -3.37
CA GLY A 89 -4.42 -5.15 -3.21
C GLY A 89 -5.29 -6.40 -3.24
N HIS A 90 -4.95 -7.41 -4.05
CA HIS A 90 -5.71 -8.66 -4.14
C HIS A 90 -5.66 -9.53 -2.87
N LEU A 91 -4.67 -9.33 -2.00
CA LEU A 91 -4.56 -10.01 -0.71
C LEU A 91 -5.46 -9.38 0.37
N ILE A 92 -5.93 -8.15 0.15
CA ILE A 92 -6.82 -7.45 1.08
C ILE A 92 -8.25 -7.84 0.71
N ARG A 93 -8.85 -8.76 1.47
CA ARG A 93 -10.19 -9.30 1.21
C ARG A 93 -10.95 -9.55 2.50
N THR A 94 -12.28 -9.57 2.37
CA THR A 94 -13.17 -10.01 3.46
C THR A 94 -13.07 -11.54 3.58
N PRO A 95 -12.70 -12.09 4.77
CA PRO A 95 -12.76 -13.52 5.02
C PRO A 95 -14.18 -14.04 4.92
N ASP A 96 -14.35 -15.32 4.54
CA ASP A 96 -15.66 -15.94 4.32
C ASP A 96 -16.57 -15.87 5.56
N GLU A 97 -15.99 -15.96 6.75
CA GLU A 97 -16.72 -15.86 8.02
C GLU A 97 -17.35 -14.47 8.27
N PHE A 98 -16.83 -13.42 7.63
CA PHE A 98 -17.30 -12.04 7.75
C PHE A 98 -18.05 -11.51 6.53
N GLN A 99 -18.35 -12.35 5.54
CA GLN A 99 -19.06 -11.95 4.31
C GLN A 99 -20.47 -11.36 4.58
N LYS A 100 -21.07 -11.70 5.72
CA LYS A 100 -22.39 -11.21 6.13
C LYS A 100 -22.31 -10.10 7.19
N ASP A 101 -21.13 -9.72 7.62
CA ASP A 101 -20.95 -8.64 8.60
C ASP A 101 -20.97 -7.29 7.87
N GLU A 102 -22.03 -6.51 8.07
CA GLU A 102 -22.21 -5.19 7.44
C GLU A 102 -21.11 -4.19 7.81
N ASN A 103 -20.37 -4.44 8.89
CA ASN A 103 -19.22 -3.61 9.28
C ASN A 103 -17.92 -4.04 8.63
N VAL A 104 -17.94 -5.05 7.75
CA VAL A 104 -16.75 -5.48 7.02
C VAL A 104 -16.97 -5.29 5.52
N ILE A 105 -16.29 -4.30 4.96
CA ILE A 105 -16.45 -3.88 3.57
C ILE A 105 -15.10 -4.02 2.86
N ASP A 106 -15.04 -4.85 1.81
CA ASP A 106 -13.88 -5.02 0.94
C ASP A 106 -12.54 -5.26 1.69
N GLY A 107 -12.59 -6.07 2.75
CA GLY A 107 -11.43 -6.40 3.57
C GLY A 107 -11.13 -5.39 4.69
N ALA A 108 -11.92 -4.34 4.84
CA ALA A 108 -11.82 -3.40 5.94
C ALA A 108 -12.95 -3.61 6.93
N ARG A 109 -12.64 -3.68 8.23
CA ARG A 109 -13.63 -3.46 9.28
C ARG A 109 -13.76 -1.97 9.52
N VAL A 110 -14.97 -1.45 9.43
CA VAL A 110 -15.27 -0.02 9.58
C VAL A 110 -16.03 0.28 10.88
N ASP A 111 -15.87 1.49 11.37
CA ASP A 111 -16.67 2.01 12.48
C ASP A 111 -18.02 2.57 11.98
N MET A 112 -18.84 3.09 12.91
CA MET A 112 -20.15 3.69 12.62
C MET A 112 -20.11 4.89 11.65
N ASN A 113 -18.93 5.48 11.45
CA ASN A 113 -18.72 6.60 10.52
C ASN A 113 -18.13 6.14 9.18
N GLY A 114 -17.98 4.83 8.95
CA GLY A 114 -17.38 4.26 7.76
C GLY A 114 -15.85 4.35 7.73
N ARG A 115 -15.19 4.66 8.87
CA ARG A 115 -13.73 4.74 8.95
C ARG A 115 -13.15 3.35 9.18
N PRO A 116 -12.15 2.92 8.37
CA PRO A 116 -11.43 1.68 8.60
C PRO A 116 -10.74 1.66 9.97
N VAL A 117 -11.01 0.61 10.76
CA VAL A 117 -10.36 0.37 12.07
C VAL A 117 -9.40 -0.81 12.03
N SER A 118 -9.63 -1.75 11.12
CA SER A 118 -8.70 -2.84 10.84
C SER A 118 -8.85 -3.39 9.43
N TRP A 119 -7.82 -4.10 8.97
CA TRP A 119 -7.72 -4.67 7.63
C TRP A 119 -7.48 -6.17 7.69
N TYR A 120 -8.23 -6.93 6.91
CA TYR A 120 -8.02 -8.37 6.73
C TYR A 120 -7.12 -8.59 5.53
N VAL A 121 -6.00 -9.26 5.78
CA VAL A 121 -5.01 -9.59 4.76
C VAL A 121 -4.83 -11.10 4.73
N GLY A 122 -5.03 -11.68 3.56
CA GLY A 122 -4.80 -13.10 3.32
C GLY A 122 -3.36 -13.39 2.91
N VAL A 123 -2.90 -14.58 3.26
CA VAL A 123 -1.65 -15.16 2.76
C VAL A 123 -2.00 -16.23 1.75
N GLU A 124 -1.46 -16.13 0.55
CA GLU A 124 -1.72 -17.10 -0.51
C GLU A 124 -1.02 -18.42 -0.21
N LYS A 125 -1.78 -19.49 -0.18
CA LYS A 125 -1.27 -20.87 -0.05
C LYS A 125 -0.96 -21.45 -1.43
N LYS A 126 -0.13 -22.48 -1.46
CA LYS A 126 0.17 -23.24 -2.69
C LYS A 126 -1.09 -23.79 -3.40
N SER A 127 -2.20 -23.92 -2.69
CA SER A 127 -3.51 -24.32 -3.23
C SER A 127 -4.24 -23.20 -3.98
N GLY A 128 -3.74 -21.98 -3.96
CA GLY A 128 -4.40 -20.76 -4.47
C GLY A 128 -5.44 -20.16 -3.53
N ASN A 129 -5.68 -20.78 -2.36
CA ASN A 129 -6.58 -20.23 -1.36
C ASN A 129 -5.87 -19.22 -0.47
N LEU A 130 -6.61 -18.19 -0.01
CA LEU A 130 -6.13 -17.24 0.98
C LEU A 130 -6.41 -17.76 2.40
N GLU A 131 -5.40 -17.72 3.25
CA GLU A 131 -5.54 -17.95 4.68
C GLU A 131 -5.41 -16.61 5.40
N PHE A 132 -6.34 -16.31 6.28
CA PHE A 132 -6.38 -15.05 7.02
C PHE A 132 -5.86 -15.26 8.44
N GLY A 133 -4.94 -14.38 8.84
CA GLY A 133 -4.50 -14.23 10.22
C GLY A 133 -5.32 -13.16 10.97
N PRO A 134 -4.85 -12.73 12.15
CA PRO A 134 -5.44 -11.61 12.85
C PRO A 134 -5.43 -10.34 11.98
N PRO A 135 -6.50 -9.52 12.02
CA PRO A 135 -6.56 -8.31 11.23
C PRO A 135 -5.48 -7.29 11.64
N PHE A 136 -4.94 -6.58 10.66
CA PHE A 136 -4.03 -5.47 10.90
C PHE A 136 -4.79 -4.26 11.44
N SER A 137 -4.32 -3.66 12.53
CA SER A 137 -4.88 -2.39 13.01
C SER A 137 -4.65 -1.27 11.99
N ALA A 138 -5.65 -0.45 11.76
CA ALA A 138 -5.55 0.71 10.86
C ALA A 138 -4.44 1.71 11.28
N SER A 139 -4.03 1.71 12.56
CA SER A 139 -2.90 2.52 13.02
C SER A 139 -1.53 2.04 12.54
N LYS A 140 -1.45 0.80 12.06
CA LYS A 140 -0.22 0.16 11.55
C LYS A 140 -0.33 -0.24 10.09
N PHE A 141 -1.39 0.21 9.41
CA PHE A 141 -1.66 -0.15 8.03
C PHE A 141 -2.07 1.09 7.24
N ILE A 142 -1.35 1.38 6.19
CA ILE A 142 -1.63 2.47 5.27
C ILE A 142 -2.15 1.86 3.97
N LEU A 143 -3.38 2.20 3.58
CA LEU A 143 -3.87 1.90 2.24
C LEU A 143 -3.61 3.10 1.34
N ILE A 144 -2.71 2.94 0.38
CA ILE A 144 -2.48 3.91 -0.68
C ILE A 144 -3.50 3.61 -1.77
N LYS A 145 -4.37 4.55 -2.07
CA LYS A 145 -5.44 4.38 -3.07
C LYS A 145 -5.77 5.68 -3.77
N GLU A 146 -6.29 5.58 -4.96
CA GLU A 146 -6.96 6.68 -5.63
C GLU A 146 -8.47 6.60 -5.32
N ALA A 147 -9.01 7.65 -4.71
CA ALA A 147 -10.41 7.69 -4.30
C ALA A 147 -11.20 8.65 -5.21
N GLU A 148 -12.17 8.11 -5.93
CA GLU A 148 -13.13 8.90 -6.73
C GLU A 148 -14.37 9.31 -5.93
N ARG A 149 -14.65 8.63 -4.81
CA ARG A 149 -15.82 8.87 -3.95
C ARG A 149 -15.41 8.96 -2.49
N ALA A 150 -16.07 9.82 -1.74
CA ALA A 150 -15.78 10.05 -0.32
C ALA A 150 -15.92 8.78 0.55
N SER A 151 -16.88 7.91 0.24
CA SER A 151 -17.15 6.66 0.98
C SER A 151 -16.41 5.43 0.44
N GLN A 152 -15.51 5.62 -0.53
CA GLN A 152 -14.81 4.52 -1.18
C GLN A 152 -13.73 3.94 -0.25
N ILE A 153 -13.85 2.65 0.07
CA ILE A 153 -12.89 1.95 0.94
C ILE A 153 -11.66 1.50 0.15
N ARG A 154 -11.85 0.93 -1.04
CA ARG A 154 -10.76 0.42 -1.90
C ARG A 154 -10.54 1.33 -3.11
N GLY A 155 -9.34 1.30 -3.67
CA GLY A 155 -9.02 1.97 -4.92
C GLY A 155 -9.65 1.28 -6.14
N ILE A 156 -9.72 1.99 -7.25
CA ILE A 156 -10.17 1.47 -8.55
C ILE A 156 -9.02 1.62 -9.55
N SER A 157 -8.71 0.55 -10.26
CA SER A 157 -7.68 0.56 -11.29
C SER A 157 -7.96 1.63 -12.36
N ALA A 158 -6.97 2.42 -12.71
CA ALA A 158 -7.06 3.35 -13.84
C ALA A 158 -7.31 2.66 -15.19
N LEU A 159 -7.04 1.35 -15.27
CA LEU A 159 -7.25 0.56 -16.47
C LEU A 159 -8.70 0.09 -16.65
N VAL A 160 -9.54 0.15 -15.61
CA VAL A 160 -10.93 -0.32 -15.67
C VAL A 160 -11.71 0.36 -16.77
N THR A 161 -11.58 1.69 -16.88
CA THR A 161 -12.28 2.47 -17.93
C THR A 161 -11.82 2.12 -19.34
N SER A 162 -10.60 1.60 -19.51
CA SER A 162 -10.05 1.19 -20.79
C SER A 162 -10.45 -0.24 -21.18
N LEU A 163 -10.73 -1.10 -20.18
CA LEU A 163 -11.10 -2.50 -20.39
C LEU A 163 -12.61 -2.68 -20.62
N ASP A 164 -13.43 -1.75 -20.17
CA ASP A 164 -14.89 -1.82 -20.27
C ASP A 164 -15.45 -1.36 -21.63
N ARG A 165 -14.59 -0.93 -22.55
CA ARG A 165 -14.97 -0.75 -23.94
C ARG A 165 -15.04 -2.11 -24.65
N LYS A 166 -16.08 -2.87 -24.39
CA LYS A 166 -16.58 -3.80 -25.41
C LYS A 166 -16.95 -2.96 -26.62
N SER A 167 -16.10 -3.02 -27.63
CA SER A 167 -16.44 -2.54 -28.96
C SER A 167 -17.72 -3.25 -29.39
N VAL A 168 -18.84 -2.54 -29.28
CA VAL A 168 -20.04 -2.91 -30.02
C VAL A 168 -19.72 -2.61 -31.48
N VAL A 169 -19.31 -3.62 -32.18
CA VAL A 169 -19.29 -3.63 -33.64
C VAL A 169 -20.61 -4.28 -34.12
#